data_472cced6328a8f8ebffed9aa7ed8dbb9
#
_entry.id   472cced6328a8f8ebffed9aa7ed8dbb9
#
_cell.length_a   1.000
_cell.length_b   1.000
_cell.length_c   1.000
_cell.angle_alpha   90.00
_cell.angle_beta   90.00
_cell.angle_gamma   90.00
#
_symmetry.space_group_name_H-M   'P 1'
#
loop_
_entity.id
_entity.type
_entity.pdbx_description
1 polymer ?
#
loop_
_entity_poly.entity_id
_entity_poly.type
_entity_poly.pdbx_seq_one_letter_code
_entity_poly.pdbx_strand_id
1 'polypeptide(L)' 'GKGQFIDDETLLSKLNAIGQQLENFDSTAVAFVDELLDFDIELSVYKLLEKLKQALNQYDFDTGANLLAKIKASYAK' A
#
# COMPACT_ATOMS: atom_id res chain seq x y z
N GLY A 1 -14.91 -5.38 5.30
CA GLY A 1 -14.09 -6.35 4.69
C GLY A 1 -14.86 -7.27 3.80
N LYS A 2 -14.54 -7.23 2.52
CA LYS A 2 -15.23 -8.06 1.54
C LYS A 2 -14.30 -9.01 0.81
N GLY A 3 -13.01 -8.83 0.98
CA GLY A 3 -12.03 -9.64 0.30
C GLY A 3 -11.60 -10.83 1.11
N GLN A 4 -10.59 -11.50 0.62
CA GLN A 4 -9.98 -12.60 1.32
C GLN A 4 -9.14 -12.10 2.48
N PHE A 5 -8.98 -12.95 3.48
CA PHE A 5 -8.08 -12.66 4.58
C PHE A 5 -6.62 -12.60 4.09
N ILE A 6 -5.87 -11.67 4.64
CA ILE A 6 -4.44 -11.59 4.43
C ILE A 6 -3.78 -11.41 5.79
N ASP A 7 -2.75 -12.20 6.09
CA ASP A 7 -2.06 -12.07 7.36
C ASP A 7 -1.06 -10.90 7.30
N ASP A 8 -0.63 -10.45 8.49
CA ASP A 8 0.24 -9.28 8.59
C ASP A 8 1.57 -9.48 7.87
N GLU A 9 2.12 -10.67 7.98
CA GLU A 9 3.40 -10.99 7.35
C GLU A 9 3.33 -10.89 5.83
N THR A 10 2.28 -11.47 5.25
CA THR A 10 2.08 -11.39 3.80
C THR A 10 1.82 -9.97 3.36
N LEU A 11 1.02 -9.23 4.14
CA LEU A 11 0.72 -7.84 3.84
C LEU A 11 1.99 -7.00 3.85
N LEU A 12 2.83 -7.17 4.87
CA LEU A 12 4.08 -6.43 4.95
C LEU A 12 5.01 -6.75 3.78
N SER A 13 5.05 -8.01 3.35
CA SER A 13 5.86 -8.41 2.20
C SER A 13 5.40 -7.67 0.94
N LYS A 14 4.08 -7.59 0.74
CA LYS A 14 3.53 -6.87 -0.41
C LYS A 14 3.80 -5.36 -0.31
N LEU A 15 3.71 -4.80 0.89
CA LEU A 15 4.03 -3.38 1.09
C LEU A 15 5.50 -3.09 0.77
N ASN A 16 6.40 -4.01 1.13
CA ASN A 16 7.81 -3.86 0.80
C ASN A 16 8.04 -3.87 -0.71
N ALA A 17 7.31 -4.72 -1.43
CA ALA A 17 7.40 -4.75 -2.89
C ALA A 17 6.94 -3.42 -3.49
N ILE A 18 5.86 -2.84 -2.95
CA ILE A 18 5.40 -1.52 -3.38
C ILE A 18 6.50 -0.48 -3.13
N GLY A 19 7.15 -0.54 -1.97
CA GLY A 19 8.23 0.38 -1.64
C GLY A 19 9.36 0.35 -2.66
N GLN A 20 9.72 -0.85 -3.12
CA GLN A 20 10.75 -0.98 -4.15
C GLN A 20 10.31 -0.37 -5.47
N GLN A 21 9.04 -0.54 -5.82
CA GLN A 21 8.49 0.08 -7.03
C GLN A 21 8.57 1.61 -6.95
N LEU A 22 8.25 2.16 -5.76
CA LEU A 22 8.32 3.60 -5.57
C LEU A 22 9.74 4.13 -5.69
N GLU A 23 10.73 3.39 -5.19
CA GLU A 23 12.13 3.78 -5.31
C GLU A 23 12.55 3.84 -6.77
N ASN A 24 11.96 3.02 -7.62
CA ASN A 24 12.26 2.98 -9.04
C ASN A 24 11.35 3.90 -9.85
N PHE A 25 10.49 4.67 -9.18
CA PHE A 25 9.50 5.54 -9.83
C PHE A 25 8.64 4.77 -10.81
N ASP A 26 8.29 3.54 -10.44
CA ASP A 26 7.54 2.62 -11.29
C ASP A 26 6.05 2.75 -11.01
N SER A 27 5.30 3.26 -11.97
CA SER A 27 3.86 3.48 -11.81
C SER A 27 3.07 2.17 -11.71
N THR A 28 3.68 1.02 -12.01
CA THR A 28 2.99 -0.26 -11.82
C THR A 28 2.71 -0.54 -10.35
N ALA A 29 3.31 0.21 -9.43
CA ALA A 29 2.97 0.12 -8.01
C ALA A 29 1.46 0.29 -7.78
N VAL A 30 0.78 1.06 -8.62
CA VAL A 30 -0.68 1.24 -8.52
C VAL A 30 -1.40 -0.12 -8.59
N ALA A 31 -0.95 -1.00 -9.48
CA ALA A 31 -1.57 -2.32 -9.61
C ALA A 31 -1.41 -3.15 -8.33
N PHE A 32 -0.27 -3.02 -7.67
CA PHE A 32 -0.05 -3.72 -6.40
C PHE A 32 -0.93 -3.16 -5.28
N VAL A 33 -1.14 -1.85 -5.27
CA VAL A 33 -2.04 -1.23 -4.28
C VAL A 33 -3.47 -1.69 -4.54
N ASP A 34 -3.90 -1.73 -5.79
CA ASP A 34 -5.24 -2.22 -6.14
C ASP A 34 -5.44 -3.66 -5.67
N GLU A 35 -4.42 -4.51 -5.82
CA GLU A 35 -4.49 -5.88 -5.35
C GLU A 35 -4.74 -5.92 -3.85
N LEU A 36 -4.04 -5.08 -3.07
CA LEU A 36 -4.23 -5.04 -1.63
C LEU A 36 -5.61 -4.57 -1.22
N LEU A 37 -6.20 -3.67 -1.99
CA LEU A 37 -7.54 -3.16 -1.67
C LEU A 37 -8.63 -4.24 -1.80
N ASP A 38 -8.33 -5.35 -2.49
CA ASP A 38 -9.26 -6.46 -2.61
C ASP A 38 -9.26 -7.38 -1.39
N PHE A 39 -8.29 -7.24 -0.48
CA PHE A 39 -8.24 -8.04 0.73
C PHE A 39 -9.07 -7.41 1.84
N ASP A 40 -9.41 -8.25 2.84
CA ASP A 40 -10.11 -7.77 4.03
C ASP A 40 -9.08 -7.13 4.97
N ILE A 41 -9.00 -5.83 4.94
CA ILE A 41 -7.99 -5.06 5.65
C ILE A 41 -8.68 -4.10 6.60
N GLU A 42 -8.03 -3.82 7.73
CA GLU A 42 -8.52 -2.84 8.69
C GLU A 42 -8.82 -1.51 8.00
N LEU A 43 -9.93 -0.88 8.36
CA LEU A 43 -10.42 0.31 7.68
C LEU A 43 -9.40 1.44 7.66
N SER A 44 -8.69 1.67 8.76
CA SER A 44 -7.68 2.73 8.79
C SER A 44 -6.58 2.52 7.76
N VAL A 45 -6.15 1.28 7.61
CA VAL A 45 -5.13 0.93 6.61
C VAL A 45 -5.72 1.02 5.21
N TYR A 46 -6.95 0.57 5.04
CA TYR A 46 -7.63 0.64 3.75
C TYR A 46 -7.67 2.09 3.24
N LYS A 47 -8.03 3.02 4.13
CA LYS A 47 -8.08 4.44 3.75
C LYS A 47 -6.73 4.98 3.35
N LEU A 48 -5.67 4.57 4.05
CA LEU A 48 -4.31 4.98 3.69
C LEU A 48 -3.91 4.41 2.33
N LEU A 49 -4.30 3.17 2.05
CA LEU A 49 -4.01 2.56 0.74
C LEU A 49 -4.74 3.29 -0.38
N GLU A 50 -5.98 3.74 -0.14
CA GLU A 50 -6.69 4.53 -1.13
C GLU A 50 -5.98 5.85 -1.43
N LYS A 51 -5.49 6.50 -0.39
CA LYS A 51 -4.72 7.74 -0.56
C LYS A 51 -3.41 7.48 -1.31
N LEU A 52 -2.76 6.37 -0.99
CA LEU A 52 -1.55 5.96 -1.69
C LEU A 52 -1.82 5.76 -3.18
N LYS A 53 -2.91 5.10 -3.51
CA LYS A 53 -3.29 4.90 -4.90
C LYS A 53 -3.47 6.25 -5.61
N GLN A 54 -4.15 7.19 -4.97
CA GLN A 54 -4.37 8.50 -5.55
C GLN A 54 -3.05 9.23 -5.81
N ALA A 55 -2.13 9.18 -4.85
CA ALA A 55 -0.83 9.80 -5.00
C ALA A 55 -0.08 9.22 -6.20
N LEU A 56 -0.09 7.89 -6.32
CA LEU A 56 0.60 7.21 -7.41
C LEU A 56 -0.03 7.54 -8.77
N ASN A 57 -1.35 7.69 -8.83
CA ASN A 57 -2.02 8.08 -10.06
C ASN A 57 -1.63 9.49 -10.51
N GLN A 58 -1.18 10.31 -9.58
CA GLN A 58 -0.71 11.66 -9.87
C GLN A 58 0.81 11.72 -10.02
N TYR A 59 1.47 10.58 -10.00
CA TYR A 59 2.93 10.47 -10.05
C TYR A 59 3.60 11.19 -8.89
N ASP A 60 2.90 11.33 -7.75
CA ASP A 60 3.43 11.96 -6.55
C ASP A 60 4.08 10.89 -5.67
N PHE A 61 5.28 10.49 -6.04
CA PHE A 61 5.98 9.39 -5.37
C PHE A 61 6.43 9.76 -3.96
N ASP A 62 6.70 11.05 -3.71
CA ASP A 62 7.10 11.48 -2.37
C ASP A 62 5.96 11.30 -1.37
N THR A 63 4.75 11.75 -1.72
CA THR A 63 3.58 11.55 -0.89
C THR A 63 3.29 10.06 -0.76
N GLY A 64 3.43 9.32 -1.85
CA GLY A 64 3.23 7.87 -1.83
C GLY A 64 4.16 7.18 -0.84
N ALA A 65 5.44 7.53 -0.84
CA ALA A 65 6.40 6.94 0.09
C ALA A 65 6.07 7.27 1.55
N ASN A 66 5.61 8.50 1.82
CA ASN A 66 5.21 8.89 3.17
C ASN A 66 4.00 8.09 3.65
N LEU A 67 3.02 7.91 2.77
CA LEU A 67 1.82 7.12 3.10
C LEU A 67 2.19 5.66 3.34
N LEU A 68 3.05 5.11 2.51
CA LEU A 68 3.51 3.74 2.68
C LEU A 68 4.20 3.55 4.03
N ALA A 69 5.04 4.50 4.42
CA ALA A 69 5.71 4.44 5.72
C ALA A 69 4.72 4.43 6.86
N LYS A 70 3.65 5.23 6.76
CA LYS A 70 2.59 5.24 7.78
C LYS A 70 1.89 3.89 7.87
N ILE A 71 1.61 3.28 6.73
CA ILE A 71 0.97 1.96 6.71
C ILE A 71 1.87 0.93 7.37
N LYS A 72 3.13 0.89 7.00
CA LYS A 72 4.08 -0.06 7.60
C LYS A 72 4.20 0.13 9.10
N ALA A 73 4.20 1.38 9.56
CA ALA A 73 4.30 1.66 10.99
C ALA A 73 3.13 1.09 11.77
N SER A 74 1.97 0.93 11.13
CA SER A 74 0.80 0.32 11.78
C SER A 74 1.02 -1.14 12.11
N TYR A 75 1.90 -1.82 11.38
CA TYR A 75 2.17 -3.25 11.56
C TYR A 75 3.50 -3.54 12.23
N ALA A 76 4.40 -2.58 12.23
CA ALA A 76 5.71 -2.73 12.88
C ALA A 76 5.58 -2.38 14.36
N LYS A 77 5.74 -3.35 15.21
CA LYS A 77 5.62 -3.13 16.65
C LYS A 77 6.88 -3.54 17.38
#